data_461843af35f7558c2b9bd0eb095edb0e
#
_entry.id   461843af35f7558c2b9bd0eb095edb0e
#
_cell.length_a   1.000
_cell.length_b   1.000
_cell.length_c   1.000
_cell.angle_alpha   90.00
_cell.angle_beta   90.00
_cell.angle_gamma   90.00
#
_symmetry.space_group_name_H-M   'P 1'
#
loop_
_entity.id
_entity.type
_entity.pdbx_description
1 polymer ?
#
loop_
_entity_poly.entity_id
_entity_poly.type
_entity_poly.pdbx_seq_one_letter_code
_entity_poly.pdbx_strand_id
1 'polypeptide(L)'
;MLNTANLRLHKIASNSSDLMNKIPPQDRADNLKDLEPQEDSSPVQRALGVCWILSNDCFTYDINVPEKPYTRRGVLSVVNSIYDPLGLALPVTIRGRMLLRDLMKAAAKDNSNTTGWDDPFPDHEQKTWQAWLESLKDLEKVLIPRCYIPNYFLDPIVFEIHAFFDASRLAIGVAVYLKIVDLNGNTNIRLIFSQAKLAPKKLTTIPRLELCAAVLATRAVQ
;
A
#
# COMPACT_ATOMS: atom_id res chain seq x y z
N MET A 1 -29.22 7.19 9.94
CA MET A 1 -29.19 6.25 8.78
C MET A 1 -28.71 4.85 9.13
N LEU A 2 -27.55 4.63 9.79
CA LEU A 2 -27.05 3.27 10.08
C LEU A 2 -27.97 2.50 11.07
N ASN A 3 -28.48 3.16 12.10
CA ASN A 3 -29.41 2.53 13.06
C ASN A 3 -30.72 2.06 12.44
N THR A 4 -31.20 2.72 11.39
CA THR A 4 -32.40 2.30 10.66
C THR A 4 -32.18 1.04 9.82
N ALA A 5 -30.92 0.74 9.46
CA ALA A 5 -30.52 -0.47 8.77
C ALA A 5 -30.07 -1.60 9.72
N ASN A 6 -30.27 -1.43 11.03
CA ASN A 6 -29.82 -2.37 12.08
C ASN A 6 -28.28 -2.60 12.06
N LEU A 7 -27.51 -1.61 11.59
CA LEU A 7 -26.05 -1.64 11.54
C LEU A 7 -25.50 -0.80 12.69
N ARG A 8 -24.71 -1.43 13.56
CA ARG A 8 -23.98 -0.77 14.64
C ARG A 8 -22.51 -0.63 14.25
N LEU A 9 -21.99 0.60 14.30
CA LEU A 9 -20.55 0.84 14.18
C LEU A 9 -19.86 0.43 15.48
N HIS A 10 -18.78 -0.30 15.37
CA HIS A 10 -17.89 -0.72 16.46
C HIS A 10 -16.44 -0.69 16.01
N LYS A 11 -15.50 -0.90 16.93
CA LYS A 11 -14.05 -0.77 16.71
C LYS A 11 -13.66 0.63 16.22
N ILE A 12 -14.24 1.64 16.83
CA ILE A 12 -13.96 3.04 16.51
C ILE A 12 -12.61 3.44 17.12
N ALA A 13 -11.79 4.10 16.32
CA ALA A 13 -10.51 4.66 16.73
C ALA A 13 -10.41 6.14 16.32
N SER A 14 -9.77 6.94 17.17
CA SER A 14 -9.48 8.36 16.89
C SER A 14 -8.20 8.77 17.59
N ASN A 15 -7.49 9.73 17.02
CA ASN A 15 -6.37 10.42 17.64
C ASN A 15 -6.81 11.60 18.54
N SER A 16 -8.13 11.86 18.64
CA SER A 16 -8.70 12.85 19.55
C SER A 16 -9.20 12.17 20.82
N SER A 17 -8.59 12.51 21.96
CA SER A 17 -9.00 12.03 23.29
C SER A 17 -10.43 12.45 23.60
N ASP A 18 -10.82 13.69 23.28
CA ASP A 18 -12.17 14.23 23.52
C ASP A 18 -13.24 13.44 22.74
N LEU A 19 -12.93 13.03 21.52
CA LEU A 19 -13.83 12.18 20.75
C LEU A 19 -13.91 10.79 21.34
N MET A 20 -12.77 10.20 21.70
CA MET A 20 -12.73 8.85 22.28
C MET A 20 -13.47 8.77 23.61
N ASN A 21 -13.43 9.84 24.44
CA ASN A 21 -14.16 9.91 25.71
C ASN A 21 -15.68 9.86 25.52
N LYS A 22 -16.19 10.33 24.36
CA LYS A 22 -17.63 10.31 24.04
C LYS A 22 -18.09 8.97 23.46
N ILE A 23 -17.15 8.09 23.05
CA ILE A 23 -17.48 6.79 22.48
C ILE A 23 -17.55 5.76 23.60
N PRO A 24 -18.67 4.97 23.71
CA PRO A 24 -18.77 3.91 24.69
C PRO A 24 -17.61 2.90 24.58
N PRO A 25 -17.04 2.41 25.70
CA PRO A 25 -15.88 1.51 25.69
C PRO A 25 -16.06 0.27 24.80
N GLN A 26 -17.29 -0.31 24.80
CA GLN A 26 -17.61 -1.48 23.98
C GLN A 26 -17.57 -1.22 22.44
N ASP A 27 -17.62 0.03 22.02
CA ASP A 27 -17.59 0.42 20.60
C ASP A 27 -16.20 0.90 20.16
N ARG A 28 -15.24 1.01 21.10
CA ARG A 28 -13.85 1.36 20.82
C ARG A 28 -13.08 0.18 20.22
N ALA A 29 -12.04 0.45 19.49
CA ALA A 29 -11.09 -0.57 19.03
C ALA A 29 -10.43 -1.28 20.24
N ASP A 30 -10.08 -2.55 20.06
CA ASP A 30 -9.67 -3.43 21.17
C ASP A 30 -8.48 -2.89 21.98
N ASN A 31 -7.51 -2.28 21.34
CA ASN A 31 -6.33 -1.66 21.97
C ASN A 31 -6.56 -0.23 22.51
N LEU A 32 -7.78 0.29 22.43
CA LEU A 32 -8.19 1.60 22.94
C LEU A 32 -9.35 1.51 23.94
N LYS A 33 -9.66 0.32 24.42
CA LYS A 33 -10.73 0.12 25.43
C LYS A 33 -10.32 0.72 26.75
N ASP A 34 -9.07 0.54 27.13
CA ASP A 34 -8.48 1.08 28.35
C ASP A 34 -7.71 2.36 27.97
N LEU A 35 -8.23 3.50 28.41
CA LEU A 35 -7.66 4.84 28.12
C LEU A 35 -6.43 5.16 28.99
N GLU A 36 -5.94 4.21 29.79
CA GLU A 36 -4.70 4.41 30.54
C GLU A 36 -3.50 4.35 29.58
N PRO A 37 -2.72 5.43 29.46
CA PRO A 37 -1.51 5.41 28.66
C PRO A 37 -0.49 4.48 29.33
N GLN A 38 -0.31 3.30 28.78
CA GLN A 38 0.92 2.55 29.05
C GLN A 38 2.05 3.29 28.34
N GLU A 39 3.04 3.73 29.12
CA GLU A 39 4.09 4.68 28.70
C GLU A 39 4.95 4.24 27.51
N ASP A 40 4.85 3.00 27.03
CA ASP A 40 5.76 2.43 26.00
C ASP A 40 5.11 1.96 24.70
N SER A 41 3.80 2.05 24.49
CA SER A 41 3.19 1.62 23.25
C SER A 41 2.22 2.67 22.68
N SER A 42 2.67 3.41 21.66
CA SER A 42 1.75 4.20 20.85
C SER A 42 0.68 3.29 20.25
N PRO A 43 -0.62 3.55 20.50
CA PRO A 43 -1.67 2.70 19.99
C PRO A 43 -1.65 2.73 18.46
N VAL A 44 -1.41 1.56 17.86
CA VAL A 44 -1.39 1.36 16.40
C VAL A 44 -2.69 0.70 15.99
N GLN A 45 -3.39 1.29 15.03
CA GLN A 45 -4.59 0.71 14.43
C GLN A 45 -4.28 0.15 13.05
N ARG A 46 -4.63 -1.11 12.83
CA ARG A 46 -4.57 -1.70 11.48
C ARG A 46 -5.86 -1.43 10.73
N ALA A 47 -5.73 -0.75 9.59
CA ALA A 47 -6.84 -0.53 8.68
C ALA A 47 -6.38 -0.91 7.27
N LEU A 48 -7.00 -1.95 6.70
CA LEU A 48 -6.76 -2.35 5.31
C LEU A 48 -5.27 -2.55 4.96
N GLY A 49 -4.51 -3.22 5.85
CA GLY A 49 -3.10 -3.53 5.62
C GLY A 49 -2.10 -2.43 5.92
N VAL A 50 -2.59 -1.22 6.19
CA VAL A 50 -1.79 -0.08 6.63
C VAL A 50 -1.96 0.07 8.14
N CYS A 51 -0.91 0.42 8.85
CA CYS A 51 -0.93 0.73 10.26
C CYS A 51 -1.05 2.24 10.47
N TRP A 52 -1.99 2.67 11.29
CA TRP A 52 -2.16 4.06 11.68
C TRP A 52 -1.61 4.25 13.10
N ILE A 53 -0.57 5.06 13.23
CA ILE A 53 0.01 5.46 14.50
C ILE A 53 -0.76 6.70 15.00
N LEU A 54 -1.53 6.52 16.05
CA LEU A 54 -2.42 7.58 16.55
C LEU A 54 -1.67 8.78 17.13
N SER A 55 -0.50 8.55 17.75
CA SER A 55 0.28 9.58 18.43
C SER A 55 0.82 10.68 17.50
N ASN A 56 1.20 10.33 16.29
CA ASN A 56 1.77 11.27 15.30
C ASN A 56 0.92 11.42 14.03
N ASP A 57 -0.26 10.77 14.01
CA ASP A 57 -1.21 10.78 12.88
C ASP A 57 -0.57 10.35 11.55
N CYS A 58 0.28 9.33 11.60
CA CYS A 58 0.97 8.80 10.42
C CYS A 58 0.53 7.37 10.09
N PHE A 59 0.52 7.07 8.80
CA PHE A 59 0.48 5.69 8.31
C PHE A 59 1.89 5.10 8.25
N THR A 60 1.99 3.82 8.53
CA THR A 60 3.18 2.98 8.36
C THR A 60 2.75 1.57 7.95
N TYR A 61 3.72 0.68 7.78
CA TYR A 61 3.49 -0.74 7.49
C TYR A 61 3.97 -1.58 8.66
N ASP A 62 3.29 -2.67 8.92
CA ASP A 62 3.74 -3.75 9.81
C ASP A 62 3.94 -4.98 8.92
N ILE A 63 5.20 -5.27 8.64
CA ILE A 63 5.62 -6.29 7.66
C ILE A 63 5.85 -7.62 8.38
N ASN A 64 4.81 -8.41 8.43
CA ASN A 64 4.92 -9.80 8.87
C ASN A 64 4.97 -10.72 7.64
N VAL A 65 6.19 -10.96 7.15
CA VAL A 65 6.41 -11.83 5.99
C VAL A 65 6.27 -13.28 6.45
N PRO A 66 5.31 -14.05 5.90
CA PRO A 66 5.18 -15.45 6.27
C PRO A 66 6.40 -16.24 5.74
N GLU A 67 7.00 -17.07 6.59
CA GLU A 67 8.00 -18.04 6.16
C GLU A 67 7.36 -19.06 5.21
N LYS A 68 7.79 -19.04 3.97
CA LYS A 68 7.31 -19.93 2.91
C LYS A 68 8.47 -20.49 2.11
N PRO A 69 8.37 -21.73 1.64
CA PRO A 69 9.41 -22.31 0.80
C PRO A 69 9.59 -21.52 -0.49
N TYR A 70 10.78 -21.56 -1.07
CA TYR A 70 11.11 -20.89 -2.32
C TYR A 70 10.53 -21.65 -3.52
N THR A 71 9.21 -21.66 -3.60
CA THR A 71 8.39 -22.32 -4.63
C THR A 71 7.44 -21.31 -5.25
N ARG A 72 6.80 -21.66 -6.36
CA ARG A 72 5.78 -20.81 -7.00
C ARG A 72 4.68 -20.38 -6.00
N ARG A 73 4.17 -21.33 -5.22
CA ARG A 73 3.14 -21.06 -4.20
C ARG A 73 3.65 -20.18 -3.08
N GLY A 74 4.84 -20.48 -2.57
CA GLY A 74 5.44 -19.72 -1.47
C GLY A 74 5.75 -18.28 -1.86
N VAL A 75 6.43 -18.05 -2.98
CA VAL A 75 6.73 -16.70 -3.49
C VAL A 75 5.45 -15.92 -3.79
N LEU A 76 4.46 -16.53 -4.44
CA LEU A 76 3.16 -15.89 -4.69
C LEU A 76 2.45 -15.48 -3.39
N SER A 77 2.48 -16.36 -2.38
CA SER A 77 1.90 -16.08 -1.05
C SER A 77 2.55 -14.87 -0.40
N VAL A 78 3.90 -14.80 -0.43
CA VAL A 78 4.65 -13.69 0.16
C VAL A 78 4.43 -12.38 -0.61
N VAL A 79 4.48 -12.40 -1.94
CA VAL A 79 4.26 -11.19 -2.76
C VAL A 79 2.86 -10.61 -2.54
N ASN A 80 1.85 -11.46 -2.30
CA ASN A 80 0.48 -11.03 -2.05
C ASN A 80 0.16 -10.78 -0.58
N SER A 81 1.07 -11.07 0.36
CA SER A 81 0.86 -10.77 1.78
C SER A 81 0.95 -9.28 2.09
N ILE A 82 1.60 -8.50 1.23
CA ILE A 82 1.70 -7.05 1.37
C ILE A 82 0.46 -6.42 0.75
N TYR A 83 -0.47 -6.04 1.62
CA TYR A 83 -1.68 -5.37 1.20
C TYR A 83 -1.47 -3.86 1.22
N ASP A 84 -1.52 -3.23 0.05
CA ASP A 84 -1.25 -1.81 -0.17
C ASP A 84 -2.35 -1.19 -1.04
N PRO A 85 -3.54 -0.93 -0.47
CA PRO A 85 -4.71 -0.48 -1.22
C PRO A 85 -4.57 0.94 -1.78
N LEU A 86 -3.79 1.79 -1.11
CA LEU A 86 -3.51 3.16 -1.57
C LEU A 86 -2.29 3.24 -2.49
N GLY A 87 -1.52 2.17 -2.60
CA GLY A 87 -0.33 2.13 -3.43
C GLY A 87 0.86 2.91 -2.87
N LEU A 88 0.87 3.21 -1.57
CA LEU A 88 1.95 4.01 -0.96
C LEU A 88 3.30 3.25 -0.93
N ALA A 89 3.27 1.90 -0.93
CA ALA A 89 4.43 1.02 -1.06
C ALA A 89 4.61 0.48 -2.50
N LEU A 90 3.96 1.07 -3.49
CA LEU A 90 3.92 0.54 -4.85
C LEU A 90 5.29 0.23 -5.47
N PRO A 91 6.34 1.07 -5.32
CA PRO A 91 7.67 0.77 -5.89
C PRO A 91 8.24 -0.57 -5.39
N VAL A 92 7.96 -0.94 -4.16
CA VAL A 92 8.42 -2.20 -3.55
C VAL A 92 7.52 -3.36 -3.96
N THR A 93 6.20 -3.20 -3.89
CA THR A 93 5.24 -4.27 -4.20
C THR A 93 5.25 -4.66 -5.67
N ILE A 94 5.38 -3.71 -6.60
CA ILE A 94 5.48 -4.03 -8.03
C ILE A 94 6.76 -4.78 -8.37
N ARG A 95 7.87 -4.51 -7.68
CA ARG A 95 9.13 -5.22 -7.84
C ARG A 95 8.99 -6.70 -7.47
N GLY A 96 8.31 -7.01 -6.37
CA GLY A 96 7.99 -8.40 -5.99
C GLY A 96 7.18 -9.13 -7.06
N ARG A 97 6.20 -8.45 -7.66
CA ARG A 97 5.39 -9.01 -8.77
C ARG A 97 6.23 -9.23 -10.03
N MET A 98 7.18 -8.34 -10.33
CA MET A 98 8.12 -8.51 -11.45
C MET A 98 9.03 -9.72 -11.23
N LEU A 99 9.60 -9.85 -10.02
CA LEU A 99 10.42 -11.01 -9.65
C LEU A 99 9.65 -12.32 -9.80
N LEU A 100 8.44 -12.40 -9.26
CA LEU A 100 7.60 -13.60 -9.43
C LEU A 100 7.38 -13.93 -10.91
N ARG A 101 7.08 -12.93 -11.75
CA ARG A 101 6.92 -13.13 -13.19
C ARG A 101 8.18 -13.69 -13.85
N ASP A 102 9.36 -13.18 -13.46
CA ASP A 102 10.63 -13.60 -14.08
C ASP A 102 11.06 -14.97 -13.57
N LEU A 103 10.84 -15.31 -12.30
CA LEU A 103 10.98 -16.67 -11.77
C LEU A 103 10.09 -17.68 -12.51
N MET A 104 8.83 -17.31 -12.76
CA MET A 104 7.92 -18.19 -13.52
C MET A 104 8.36 -18.37 -14.98
N LYS A 105 9.01 -17.37 -15.60
CA LYS A 105 9.57 -17.50 -16.94
C LYS A 105 10.82 -18.38 -16.94
N ALA A 106 11.69 -18.23 -15.95
CA ALA A 106 12.89 -19.05 -15.81
C ALA A 106 12.53 -20.52 -15.64
N ALA A 107 11.61 -20.83 -14.73
CA ALA A 107 11.11 -22.19 -14.51
C ALA A 107 10.46 -22.82 -15.76
N ALA A 108 9.82 -22.02 -16.60
CA ALA A 108 9.20 -22.51 -17.85
C ALA A 108 10.23 -22.79 -18.96
N LYS A 109 11.43 -22.20 -18.89
CA LYS A 109 12.51 -22.42 -19.88
C LYS A 109 13.37 -23.63 -19.53
N ASP A 110 13.51 -23.90 -18.25
CA ASP A 110 14.23 -25.06 -17.76
C ASP A 110 13.34 -26.29 -18.01
N ASN A 111 13.64 -27.05 -19.07
CA ASN A 111 12.89 -28.25 -19.49
C ASN A 111 12.85 -29.37 -18.43
N SER A 112 13.21 -29.06 -17.18
CA SER A 112 12.93 -29.91 -16.05
C SER A 112 11.41 -30.07 -15.91
N ASN A 113 10.92 -31.26 -15.75
CA ASN A 113 9.51 -31.62 -15.53
C ASN A 113 8.88 -30.97 -14.25
N THR A 114 9.55 -29.95 -13.70
CA THR A 114 9.19 -29.23 -12.48
C THR A 114 8.29 -28.04 -12.81
N THR A 115 7.02 -28.31 -13.10
CA THR A 115 6.00 -27.26 -13.36
C THR A 115 4.97 -27.17 -12.24
N GLY A 116 5.16 -27.91 -11.16
CA GLY A 116 4.26 -27.94 -10.00
C GLY A 116 4.27 -26.61 -9.21
N TRP A 117 3.23 -26.41 -8.46
CA TRP A 117 3.08 -25.23 -7.58
C TRP A 117 4.05 -25.26 -6.39
N ASP A 118 4.47 -26.45 -5.98
CA ASP A 118 5.29 -26.70 -4.81
C ASP A 118 6.73 -27.13 -5.17
N ASP A 119 7.05 -27.13 -6.47
CA ASP A 119 8.40 -27.39 -6.93
C ASP A 119 9.31 -26.17 -6.62
N PRO A 120 10.55 -26.39 -6.13
CA PRO A 120 11.47 -25.31 -5.84
C PRO A 120 11.89 -24.56 -7.11
N PHE A 121 12.04 -23.24 -6.98
CA PHE A 121 12.65 -22.43 -8.04
C PHE A 121 14.17 -22.66 -8.11
N PRO A 122 14.79 -22.43 -9.30
CA PRO A 122 16.23 -22.50 -9.44
C PRO A 122 16.97 -21.51 -8.54
N ASP A 123 18.12 -21.90 -7.99
CA ASP A 123 18.87 -21.11 -6.99
C ASP A 123 19.48 -19.80 -7.53
N HIS A 124 19.65 -19.69 -8.86
CA HIS A 124 20.33 -18.54 -9.46
C HIS A 124 19.60 -17.20 -9.21
N GLU A 125 18.28 -17.21 -8.99
CA GLU A 125 17.48 -16.02 -8.69
C GLU A 125 17.23 -15.81 -7.18
N GLN A 126 17.68 -16.76 -6.34
CA GLN A 126 17.42 -16.74 -4.91
C GLN A 126 18.02 -15.50 -4.23
N LYS A 127 19.20 -15.05 -4.64
CA LYS A 127 19.83 -13.84 -4.09
C LYS A 127 18.98 -12.59 -4.33
N THR A 128 18.41 -12.45 -5.53
CA THR A 128 17.55 -11.32 -5.88
C THR A 128 16.24 -11.34 -5.06
N TRP A 129 15.70 -12.54 -4.85
CA TRP A 129 14.55 -12.76 -3.99
C TRP A 129 14.82 -12.39 -2.53
N GLN A 130 15.94 -12.84 -1.97
CA GLN A 130 16.34 -12.51 -0.60
C GLN A 130 16.55 -11.01 -0.40
N ALA A 131 17.25 -10.35 -1.33
CA ALA A 131 17.44 -8.90 -1.27
C ALA A 131 16.11 -8.13 -1.31
N TRP A 132 15.11 -8.62 -2.07
CA TRP A 132 13.79 -8.03 -2.06
C TRP A 132 13.08 -8.25 -0.72
N LEU A 133 13.15 -9.45 -0.13
CA LEU A 133 12.58 -9.74 1.19
C LEU A 133 13.18 -8.84 2.27
N GLU A 134 14.49 -8.62 2.25
CA GLU A 134 15.18 -7.72 3.17
C GLU A 134 14.69 -6.28 3.02
N SER A 135 14.47 -5.82 1.78
CA SER A 135 13.95 -4.47 1.51
C SER A 135 12.54 -4.21 2.05
N LEU A 136 11.76 -5.27 2.33
CA LEU A 136 10.42 -5.11 2.90
C LEU A 136 10.45 -4.54 4.31
N LYS A 137 11.49 -4.86 5.10
CA LYS A 137 11.66 -4.34 6.46
C LYS A 137 11.81 -2.83 6.49
N ASP A 138 12.30 -2.22 5.41
CA ASP A 138 12.44 -0.78 5.32
C ASP A 138 11.09 -0.05 5.20
N LEU A 139 10.03 -0.76 4.82
CA LEU A 139 8.67 -0.18 4.80
C LEU A 139 8.18 0.18 6.20
N GLU A 140 8.62 -0.51 7.24
CA GLU A 140 8.26 -0.21 8.63
C GLU A 140 8.83 1.13 9.12
N LYS A 141 9.89 1.62 8.46
CA LYS A 141 10.52 2.93 8.74
C LYS A 141 9.81 4.08 8.03
N VAL A 142 8.92 3.77 7.09
CA VAL A 142 8.22 4.79 6.31
C VAL A 142 7.07 5.35 7.13
N LEU A 143 7.07 6.66 7.35
CA LEU A 143 6.00 7.41 8.01
C LEU A 143 5.34 8.34 7.01
N ILE A 144 4.05 8.15 6.79
CA ILE A 144 3.27 8.92 5.82
C ILE A 144 2.19 9.68 6.59
N PRO A 145 2.25 11.02 6.67
CA PRO A 145 1.20 11.80 7.33
C PRO A 145 -0.18 11.49 6.74
N ARG A 146 -1.13 11.10 7.59
CA ARG A 146 -2.50 10.76 7.19
C ARG A 146 -3.29 11.99 6.74
N CYS A 147 -3.09 13.11 7.44
CA CYS A 147 -3.75 14.35 7.08
C CYS A 147 -3.06 14.99 5.86
N TYR A 148 -3.81 15.29 4.83
CA TYR A 148 -3.31 15.95 3.62
C TYR A 148 -3.06 17.45 3.84
N ILE A 149 -3.79 18.06 4.79
CA ILE A 149 -3.66 19.48 5.13
C ILE A 149 -2.69 19.58 6.31
N PRO A 150 -1.52 20.21 6.15
CA PRO A 150 -0.61 20.45 7.26
C PRO A 150 -1.23 21.39 8.32
N ASN A 151 -0.89 21.20 9.59
CA ASN A 151 -1.44 21.99 10.69
C ASN A 151 -1.10 23.49 10.62
N TYR A 152 -0.08 23.86 9.85
CA TYR A 152 0.34 25.27 9.66
C TYR A 152 -0.36 25.95 8.47
N PHE A 153 -1.22 25.24 7.72
CA PHE A 153 -2.00 25.83 6.63
C PHE A 153 -3.16 26.64 7.20
N LEU A 154 -3.32 27.84 6.68
CA LEU A 154 -4.45 28.71 6.96
C LEU A 154 -5.46 28.53 5.83
N ASP A 155 -6.71 28.16 6.17
CA ASP A 155 -7.87 28.04 5.27
C ASP A 155 -7.51 27.64 3.83
N PRO A 156 -7.43 26.35 3.50
CA PRO A 156 -7.14 25.89 2.15
C PRO A 156 -8.19 26.40 1.16
N ILE A 157 -7.74 27.04 0.08
CA ILE A 157 -8.63 27.66 -0.93
C ILE A 157 -8.60 26.94 -2.28
N VAL A 158 -7.53 26.21 -2.57
CA VAL A 158 -7.38 25.47 -3.83
C VAL A 158 -7.07 24.01 -3.54
N PHE A 159 -7.80 23.13 -4.21
CA PHE A 159 -7.56 21.70 -4.25
C PHE A 159 -7.48 21.24 -5.70
N GLU A 160 -6.34 20.71 -6.11
CA GLU A 160 -6.13 20.20 -7.46
C GLU A 160 -5.66 18.74 -7.40
N ILE A 161 -6.24 17.89 -8.24
CA ILE A 161 -5.78 16.52 -8.42
C ILE A 161 -4.91 16.44 -9.66
N HIS A 162 -3.69 15.96 -9.49
CA HIS A 162 -2.72 15.75 -10.56
C HIS A 162 -2.46 14.26 -10.71
N ALA A 163 -2.80 13.68 -11.85
CA ALA A 163 -2.54 12.29 -12.17
C ALA A 163 -1.40 12.18 -13.20
N PHE A 164 -0.37 11.43 -12.82
CA PHE A 164 0.77 11.10 -13.67
C PHE A 164 0.69 9.63 -14.04
N PHE A 165 0.97 9.30 -15.26
CA PHE A 165 1.00 7.93 -15.74
C PHE A 165 2.17 7.70 -16.69
N ASP A 166 2.68 6.49 -16.67
CA ASP A 166 3.77 6.09 -17.55
C ASP A 166 3.72 4.59 -17.83
N ALA A 167 4.42 4.16 -18.86
CA ALA A 167 4.48 2.77 -19.25
C ALA A 167 5.88 2.37 -19.71
N SER A 168 6.25 1.17 -19.33
CA SER A 168 7.43 0.47 -19.79
C SER A 168 7.08 -0.93 -20.31
N ARG A 169 8.06 -1.65 -20.85
CA ARG A 169 7.89 -3.07 -21.20
C ARG A 169 7.69 -3.98 -19.98
N LEU A 170 7.93 -3.49 -18.77
CA LEU A 170 7.83 -4.26 -17.54
C LEU A 170 6.51 -4.03 -16.84
N ALA A 171 6.07 -2.78 -16.74
CA ALA A 171 4.86 -2.39 -16.03
C ALA A 171 4.27 -1.11 -16.59
N ILE A 172 3.00 -0.89 -16.30
CA ILE A 172 2.28 0.37 -16.46
C ILE A 172 1.92 0.89 -15.09
N GLY A 173 2.01 2.20 -14.87
CA GLY A 173 1.80 2.81 -13.57
C GLY A 173 1.04 4.12 -13.61
N VAL A 174 0.41 4.46 -12.49
CA VAL A 174 -0.21 5.74 -12.23
C VAL A 174 0.13 6.20 -10.81
N ALA A 175 0.34 7.50 -10.64
CA ALA A 175 0.47 8.17 -9.35
C ALA A 175 -0.44 9.40 -9.33
N VAL A 176 -1.26 9.54 -8.30
CA VAL A 176 -2.22 10.62 -8.13
C VAL A 176 -1.80 11.45 -6.93
N TYR A 177 -1.64 12.74 -7.15
CA TYR A 177 -1.26 13.70 -6.14
C TYR A 177 -2.38 14.69 -5.90
N LEU A 178 -2.54 15.10 -4.65
CA LEU A 178 -3.35 16.21 -4.24
C LEU A 178 -2.44 17.42 -3.99
N LYS A 179 -2.66 18.51 -4.72
CA LYS A 179 -2.06 19.82 -4.48
C LYS A 179 -3.07 20.67 -3.72
N ILE A 180 -2.62 21.28 -2.64
CA ILE A 180 -3.42 22.16 -1.78
C ILE A 180 -2.69 23.50 -1.69
N VAL A 181 -3.45 24.60 -1.84
CA VAL A 181 -2.93 25.96 -1.65
C VAL A 181 -3.78 26.67 -0.59
N ASP A 182 -3.14 27.33 0.35
CA ASP A 182 -3.80 28.12 1.39
C ASP A 182 -3.94 29.61 1.00
N LEU A 183 -4.63 30.38 1.86
CA LEU A 183 -4.82 31.82 1.67
C LEU A 183 -3.52 32.63 1.55
N ASN A 184 -2.41 32.14 2.12
CA ASN A 184 -1.11 32.78 2.06
C ASN A 184 -0.29 32.38 0.81
N GLY A 185 -0.83 31.50 -0.06
CA GLY A 185 -0.14 30.97 -1.20
C GLY A 185 0.83 29.82 -0.88
N ASN A 186 0.85 29.31 0.37
CA ASN A 186 1.61 28.12 0.69
C ASN A 186 1.06 26.93 -0.06
N THR A 187 1.94 26.12 -0.62
CA THR A 187 1.56 24.95 -1.42
C THR A 187 2.04 23.66 -0.74
N ASN A 188 1.15 22.68 -0.62
CA ASN A 188 1.46 21.33 -0.19
C ASN A 188 1.04 20.31 -1.27
N ILE A 189 1.90 19.33 -1.54
CA ILE A 189 1.64 18.27 -2.51
C ILE A 189 1.79 16.93 -1.80
N ARG A 190 0.77 16.07 -1.92
CA ARG A 190 0.73 14.76 -1.28
C ARG A 190 0.35 13.68 -2.27
N LEU A 191 1.06 12.55 -2.27
CA LEU A 191 0.63 11.34 -2.94
C LEU A 191 -0.61 10.81 -2.20
N ILE A 192 -1.73 10.65 -2.92
CA ILE A 192 -2.98 10.14 -2.36
C ILE A 192 -3.30 8.73 -2.83
N PHE A 193 -2.83 8.38 -4.02
CA PHE A 193 -3.06 7.05 -4.58
C PHE A 193 -2.00 6.72 -5.62
N SER A 194 -1.58 5.46 -5.68
CA SER A 194 -0.85 4.96 -6.83
C SER A 194 -1.23 3.50 -7.15
N GLN A 195 -1.07 3.12 -8.41
CA GLN A 195 -1.34 1.76 -8.86
C GLN A 195 -0.40 1.38 -10.00
N ALA A 196 0.05 0.12 -10.01
CA ALA A 196 0.75 -0.42 -11.16
C ALA A 196 0.25 -1.83 -11.51
N LYS A 197 0.36 -2.16 -12.79
CA LYS A 197 0.10 -3.48 -13.35
C LYS A 197 1.31 -3.93 -14.15
N LEU A 198 1.63 -5.22 -14.08
CA LEU A 198 2.64 -5.78 -14.97
C LEU A 198 2.20 -5.63 -16.43
N ALA A 199 3.14 -5.27 -17.30
CA ALA A 199 2.87 -5.26 -18.74
C ALA A 199 2.45 -6.66 -19.22
N PRO A 200 1.55 -6.74 -20.22
CA PRO A 200 1.09 -8.02 -20.76
C PRO A 200 2.23 -8.90 -21.25
N LYS A 201 2.08 -10.22 -21.11
CA LYS A 201 3.07 -11.19 -21.65
C LYS A 201 3.18 -11.13 -23.17
N LYS A 202 2.05 -10.84 -23.87
CA LYS A 202 2.05 -10.63 -25.32
C LYS A 202 2.76 -9.34 -25.63
N LEU A 203 3.68 -9.39 -26.61
CA LEU A 203 4.45 -8.22 -27.04
C LEU A 203 3.47 -7.10 -27.44
N THR A 204 3.56 -5.98 -26.73
CA THR A 204 2.72 -4.79 -26.94
C THR A 204 3.63 -3.60 -27.17
N THR A 205 3.27 -2.73 -28.10
CA THR A 205 4.04 -1.51 -28.39
C THR A 205 3.96 -0.52 -27.24
N ILE A 206 5.00 0.28 -27.04
CA ILE A 206 5.03 1.29 -25.97
C ILE A 206 3.84 2.25 -26.05
N PRO A 207 3.46 2.83 -27.22
CA PRO A 207 2.29 3.71 -27.31
C PRO A 207 0.98 3.06 -26.84
N ARG A 208 0.81 1.75 -27.07
CA ARG A 208 -0.36 1.02 -26.54
C ARG A 208 -0.30 0.86 -25.03
N LEU A 209 0.88 0.63 -24.46
CA LEU A 209 1.06 0.55 -23.01
C LEU A 209 0.82 1.90 -22.35
N GLU A 210 1.28 2.99 -22.96
CA GLU A 210 1.01 4.36 -22.51
C GLU A 210 -0.49 4.69 -22.54
N LEU A 211 -1.21 4.27 -23.60
CA LEU A 211 -2.67 4.39 -23.62
C LEU A 211 -3.34 3.60 -22.50
N CYS A 212 -2.85 2.39 -22.17
CA CYS A 212 -3.34 1.61 -21.05
C CYS A 212 -3.08 2.33 -19.70
N ALA A 213 -1.92 2.99 -19.56
CA ALA A 213 -1.60 3.78 -18.38
C ALA A 213 -2.51 5.02 -18.28
N ALA A 214 -2.81 5.71 -19.38
CA ALA A 214 -3.75 6.83 -19.43
C ALA A 214 -5.17 6.41 -18.99
N VAL A 215 -5.65 5.25 -19.46
CA VAL A 215 -6.94 4.69 -19.04
C VAL A 215 -6.91 4.32 -17.55
N LEU A 216 -5.78 3.82 -17.04
CA LEU A 216 -5.63 3.52 -15.62
C LEU A 216 -5.70 4.82 -14.79
N ALA A 217 -5.05 5.89 -15.25
CA ALA A 217 -5.06 7.20 -14.61
C ALA A 217 -6.47 7.81 -14.54
N THR A 218 -7.21 7.79 -15.65
CA THR A 218 -8.59 8.29 -15.66
C THR A 218 -9.50 7.56 -14.69
N ARG A 219 -9.35 6.24 -14.54
CA ARG A 219 -10.10 5.44 -13.55
C ARG A 219 -9.69 5.71 -12.11
N ALA A 220 -8.44 6.11 -11.89
CA ALA A 220 -7.94 6.38 -10.55
C ALA A 220 -8.43 7.72 -9.99
N VAL A 221 -8.88 8.65 -10.85
CA VAL A 221 -9.37 9.99 -10.44
C VAL A 221 -10.90 10.13 -10.49
N GLN A 222 -11.61 9.09 -10.89
CA GLN A 222 -13.07 8.98 -10.83
C GLN A 222 -13.55 8.51 -9.46
#